data_ea772f9e80d0e5ca5466f722b4332e83
#
_entry.id   ea772f9e80d0e5ca5466f722b4332e83
#
_cell.length_a   1.000
_cell.length_b   1.000
_cell.length_c   1.000
_cell.angle_alpha   90.00
_cell.angle_beta   90.00
_cell.angle_gamma   90.00
#
_symmetry.space_group_name_H-M   'P 1'
#
loop_
_entity.id
_entity.type
_entity.pdbx_description
1 polymer ?
#
loop_
_entity_poly.entity_id
_entity_poly.type
_entity_poly.pdbx_seq_one_letter_code
_entity_poly.pdbx_strand_id
1 'polypeptide(L)' 'MAKDQRQKARDDVRRAQAKLEGAQGKVEEARQARRESFERARKAGLTLREIGEAADLHWTRVGQIIREQ' A
#
# COMPACT_ATOMS: atom_id res chain seq x y z
N MET A 1 -3.26 5.21 -19.44
CA MET A 1 -3.46 6.60 -19.04
C MET A 1 -3.17 6.76 -17.57
N ALA A 2 -2.65 7.92 -17.16
CA ALA A 2 -2.21 8.15 -15.79
C ALA A 2 -3.32 7.97 -14.75
N LYS A 3 -4.55 8.37 -15.08
CA LYS A 3 -5.71 8.20 -14.18
C LYS A 3 -6.00 6.75 -13.85
N ASP A 4 -5.96 5.89 -14.86
CA ASP A 4 -6.24 4.46 -14.67
C ASP A 4 -5.16 3.79 -13.84
N GLN A 5 -3.89 4.17 -14.07
CA GLN A 5 -2.77 3.63 -13.30
C GLN A 5 -2.87 4.04 -11.83
N ARG A 6 -3.27 5.28 -11.55
CA ARG A 6 -3.42 5.76 -10.18
C ARG A 6 -4.57 5.04 -9.47
N GLN A 7 -5.70 4.86 -10.15
CA GLN A 7 -6.84 4.16 -9.57
C GLN A 7 -6.50 2.70 -9.29
N LYS A 8 -5.81 2.04 -10.21
CA LYS A 8 -5.34 0.66 -10.00
C LYS A 8 -4.39 0.56 -8.82
N ALA A 9 -3.51 1.55 -8.68
CA ALA A 9 -2.56 1.59 -7.57
C ALA A 9 -3.29 1.73 -6.23
N ARG A 10 -4.33 2.57 -6.16
CA ARG A 10 -5.16 2.71 -4.95
C ARG A 10 -5.87 1.41 -4.61
N ASP A 11 -6.45 0.75 -5.60
CA ASP A 11 -7.14 -0.52 -5.40
C ASP A 11 -6.19 -1.60 -4.93
N ASP A 12 -4.97 -1.61 -5.48
CA ASP A 12 -3.92 -2.54 -5.10
C ASP A 12 -3.51 -2.34 -3.63
N VAL A 13 -3.36 -1.08 -3.21
CA VAL A 13 -3.06 -0.74 -1.81
C VAL A 13 -4.17 -1.23 -0.87
N ARG A 14 -5.43 -1.00 -1.24
CA ARG A 14 -6.57 -1.46 -0.43
C ARG A 14 -6.58 -2.98 -0.28
N ARG A 15 -6.34 -3.70 -1.38
CA ARG A 15 -6.31 -5.17 -1.36
C ARG A 15 -5.17 -5.69 -0.49
N ALA A 16 -3.99 -5.10 -0.60
CA ALA A 16 -2.84 -5.51 0.19
C ALA A 16 -3.09 -5.27 1.68
N GLN A 17 -3.70 -4.14 2.04
CA GLN A 17 -4.01 -3.82 3.42
C GLN A 17 -5.09 -4.77 3.97
N ALA A 18 -6.12 -5.05 3.18
CA ALA A 18 -7.17 -5.99 3.57
C ALA A 18 -6.63 -7.38 3.78
N LYS A 19 -5.72 -7.82 2.92
CA LYS A 19 -5.04 -9.11 3.05
C LYS A 19 -4.25 -9.21 4.34
N LEU A 20 -3.53 -8.14 4.68
CA LEU A 20 -2.76 -8.10 5.92
C LEU A 20 -3.67 -8.19 7.14
N GLU A 21 -4.79 -7.46 7.14
CA GLU A 21 -5.74 -7.48 8.25
C GLU A 21 -6.38 -8.84 8.42
N GLY A 22 -6.62 -9.56 7.31
CA GLY A 22 -7.21 -10.89 7.34
C GLY A 22 -6.20 -12.02 7.47
N ALA A 23 -4.90 -11.72 7.44
CA ALA A 23 -3.87 -12.76 7.44
C ALA A 23 -3.75 -13.44 8.80
N GLN A 24 -3.88 -14.75 8.81
CA GLN A 24 -3.65 -15.57 9.99
C GLN A 24 -2.53 -16.56 9.66
N GLY A 25 -1.38 -16.39 10.29
CA GLY A 25 -0.23 -17.26 10.11
C GLY A 25 0.67 -16.94 8.92
N LYS A 26 0.32 -15.94 8.09
CA LYS A 26 1.13 -15.52 6.94
C LYS A 26 1.42 -14.02 6.97
N VAL A 27 1.69 -13.50 8.15
CA VAL A 27 1.86 -12.07 8.38
C VAL A 27 3.05 -11.51 7.61
N GLU A 28 4.16 -12.25 7.53
CA GLU A 28 5.36 -11.78 6.83
C GLU A 28 5.11 -11.59 5.33
N GLU A 29 4.46 -12.57 4.70
CA GLU A 29 4.11 -12.47 3.28
C GLU A 29 3.17 -11.30 3.02
N ALA A 30 2.17 -11.13 3.90
CA ALA A 30 1.20 -10.05 3.78
C ALA A 30 1.86 -8.68 3.97
N ARG A 31 2.81 -8.56 4.90
CA ARG A 31 3.56 -7.31 5.11
C ARG A 31 4.42 -6.97 3.90
N GLN A 32 5.09 -7.97 3.32
CA GLN A 32 5.89 -7.77 2.12
C GLN A 32 5.02 -7.34 0.94
N ALA A 33 3.88 -7.99 0.76
CA ALA A 33 2.93 -7.64 -0.30
C ALA A 33 2.42 -6.20 -0.13
N ARG A 34 2.13 -5.79 1.10
CA ARG A 34 1.71 -4.42 1.41
C ARG A 34 2.79 -3.42 1.05
N ARG A 35 4.03 -3.68 1.47
CA ARG A 35 5.15 -2.77 1.17
C ARG A 35 5.35 -2.63 -0.33
N GLU A 36 5.33 -3.74 -1.05
CA GLU A 36 5.48 -3.72 -2.51
C GLU A 36 4.35 -2.94 -3.19
N SER A 37 3.12 -3.10 -2.70
CA SER A 37 1.96 -2.36 -3.19
C SER A 37 2.14 -0.85 -2.98
N PHE A 38 2.64 -0.44 -1.81
CA PHE A 38 2.90 0.96 -1.51
C PHE A 38 4.00 1.53 -2.41
N GLU A 39 5.05 0.75 -2.66
CA GLU A 39 6.14 1.16 -3.56
C GLU A 39 5.63 1.35 -4.99
N ARG A 40 4.80 0.42 -5.47
CA ARG A 40 4.19 0.55 -6.79
C ARG A 40 3.30 1.77 -6.88
N ALA A 41 2.54 2.06 -5.82
CA ALA A 41 1.68 3.23 -5.77
C ALA A 41 2.49 4.53 -5.87
N ARG A 42 3.64 4.59 -5.19
CA ARG A 42 4.54 5.74 -5.30
C ARG A 42 5.04 5.91 -6.74
N LYS A 43 5.43 4.82 -7.37
CA LYS A 43 5.87 4.84 -8.78
C LYS A 43 4.76 5.28 -9.72
N ALA A 44 3.52 4.96 -9.39
CA ALA A 44 2.36 5.38 -10.18
C ALA A 44 1.97 6.85 -9.94
N GLY A 45 2.67 7.54 -9.04
CA GLY A 45 2.49 8.97 -8.79
C GLY A 45 1.62 9.32 -7.59
N LEU A 46 1.26 8.34 -6.75
CA LEU A 46 0.50 8.63 -5.53
C LEU A 46 1.41 9.24 -4.47
N THR A 47 0.87 10.21 -3.73
CA THR A 47 1.55 10.76 -2.56
C THR A 47 1.39 9.80 -1.38
N LEU A 48 2.21 10.00 -0.34
CA LEU A 48 2.08 9.22 0.90
C LEU A 48 0.69 9.40 1.52
N ARG A 49 0.12 10.60 1.43
CA ARG A 49 -1.23 10.86 1.94
C ARG A 49 -2.29 10.06 1.18
N GLU A 50 -2.18 10.03 -0.14
CA GLU A 50 -3.11 9.26 -0.97
C GLU A 50 -3.05 7.77 -0.66
N ILE A 51 -1.85 7.24 -0.48
CA ILE A 51 -1.65 5.84 -0.09
C ILE A 51 -2.25 5.59 1.30
N GLY A 52 -1.99 6.51 2.22
CA GLY A 52 -2.52 6.41 3.59
C GLY A 52 -4.05 6.40 3.60
N GLU A 53 -4.68 7.25 2.80
CA GLU A 53 -6.14 7.26 2.67
C GLU A 53 -6.67 5.93 2.17
N ALA A 54 -6.03 5.35 1.16
CA ALA A 54 -6.44 4.07 0.60
C ALA A 54 -6.25 2.91 1.60
N ALA A 55 -5.23 2.98 2.44
CA ALA A 55 -4.89 1.95 3.42
C ALA A 55 -5.45 2.22 4.81
N ASP A 56 -6.11 3.36 5.01
CA ASP A 56 -6.61 3.81 6.31
C ASP A 56 -5.48 3.95 7.33
N LEU A 57 -4.39 4.58 6.90
CA LEU A 57 -3.19 4.82 7.71
C LEU A 57 -2.76 6.27 7.62
N HIS A 58 -2.10 6.75 8.67
CA HIS A 58 -1.45 8.05 8.62
C HIS A 58 -0.27 8.00 7.64
N TRP A 59 0.00 9.09 6.93
CA TRP A 59 1.04 9.16 5.91
C TRP A 59 2.44 8.85 6.48
N THR A 60 2.71 9.21 7.74
CA THR A 60 3.99 8.88 8.38
C THR A 60 4.18 7.38 8.51
N ARG A 61 3.11 6.64 8.78
CA ARG A 61 3.15 5.19 8.86
C ARG A 61 3.43 4.57 7.50
N VAL A 62 2.84 5.13 6.44
CA VAL A 62 3.09 4.70 5.07
C VAL A 62 4.58 4.83 4.74
N GLY A 63 5.19 5.96 5.07
CA GLY A 63 6.62 6.19 4.85
C GLY A 63 7.48 5.19 5.61
N GLN A 64 7.12 4.87 6.85
CA GLN A 64 7.82 3.88 7.65
C GLN A 64 7.75 2.50 7.01
N ILE A 65 6.58 2.10 6.55
CA ILE A 65 6.36 0.79 5.92
C ILE A 65 7.22 0.65 4.65
N ILE A 66 7.26 1.68 3.82
CA ILE A 66 8.07 1.66 2.59
C ILE A 66 9.55 1.52 2.91
N ARG A 67 10.02 2.11 4.02
CA ARG A 67 11.43 2.04 4.41
C ARG A 67 11.78 0.78 5.20
N GLU A 68 10.81 0.05 5.69
CA GLU A 68 11.07 -1.23 6.38
C GLU A 68 11.65 -2.25 5.41
N GLN A 69 12.59 -3.02 5.89
CA GLN A 69 13.16 -4.12 5.12
C GLN A 69 12.87 -5.47 5.76
#